data_2f24fbae1839893bcf6e1c8660eb4699
#
_entry.id   2f24fbae1839893bcf6e1c8660eb4699
#
_cell.length_a   1.000
_cell.length_b   1.000
_cell.length_c   1.000
_cell.angle_alpha   90.00
_cell.angle_beta   90.00
_cell.angle_gamma   90.00
#
_symmetry.space_group_name_H-M   'P 1'
#
loop_
_entity.id
_entity.type
_entity.pdbx_description
1 polymer ?
#
loop_
_entity_poly.entity_id
_entity_poly.type
_entity_poly.pdbx_seq_one_letter_code
_entity_poly.pdbx_strand_id
1 'polypeptide(L)'
;MAKSKMCPEDKICLAENLTAKLAVLPRPLVMTNGVFDVLHRGHVSYLHRAAELGASLLIAVNSDASARMLGKGPDRPLNLADDRAYLLAGLESVDLITFFDARTPVELIQVVRPDIYVKGGDYDMEMLEETRVVRSWGGKSVAIPFVDGFSTTSLVNRIRRPQSALRKAAFLDRDGVINKDKAYVHRWEDFEFVPGAIEGMRKLQDSGYTLVIVTNQSGLARGYYTEEEYLQLTEALRKHLASHGVQLTGIYHCPHHPKGTVPALSIDCNCRKPSPGMLIQAASELCLSLPDSILIGDKPTDIEAARAAGVGRAYLVQSENPESGCKDVPADGHYANLLECATVLIQNLED
;
A
#
# COMPACT_ATOMS: atom_id res chain seq x y z
N MET A 1 -5.90 40.66 -3.18
CA MET A 1 -6.88 40.61 -2.07
C MET A 1 -6.70 39.30 -1.34
N ALA A 2 -6.35 39.31 -0.06
CA ALA A 2 -6.22 38.07 0.73
C ALA A 2 -7.62 37.44 0.81
N LYS A 3 -7.77 36.18 0.37
CA LYS A 3 -9.00 35.39 0.60
C LYS A 3 -9.26 35.40 2.12
N SER A 4 -10.40 35.96 2.54
CA SER A 4 -10.86 35.80 3.93
C SER A 4 -10.88 34.31 4.22
N LYS A 5 -10.16 33.88 5.24
CA LYS A 5 -10.17 32.47 5.65
C LYS A 5 -11.57 32.14 6.15
N MET A 6 -12.30 31.31 5.40
CA MET A 6 -13.58 30.78 5.81
C MET A 6 -13.41 29.93 7.07
N CYS A 7 -14.26 30.08 8.07
CA CYS A 7 -14.24 29.23 9.26
C CYS A 7 -14.62 27.80 8.88
N PRO A 8 -14.00 26.75 9.47
CA PRO A 8 -14.36 25.36 9.16
C PRO A 8 -15.85 25.08 9.26
N GLU A 9 -16.54 25.63 10.26
CA GLU A 9 -17.98 25.48 10.46
C GLU A 9 -18.81 25.98 9.27
N ASP A 10 -18.36 27.05 8.60
CA ASP A 10 -19.08 27.63 7.45
C ASP A 10 -19.10 26.69 6.24
N LYS A 11 -18.16 25.74 6.19
CA LYS A 11 -18.08 24.73 5.14
C LYS A 11 -18.94 23.50 5.43
N ILE A 12 -19.44 23.32 6.66
CA ILE A 12 -20.29 22.19 7.04
C ILE A 12 -21.75 22.56 6.82
N CYS A 13 -22.48 21.71 6.11
CA CYS A 13 -23.84 21.96 5.71
C CYS A 13 -24.75 20.76 6.01
N LEU A 14 -25.83 20.98 6.75
CA LEU A 14 -26.88 19.98 6.93
C LEU A 14 -27.76 19.88 5.67
N ALA A 15 -28.44 18.74 5.51
CA ALA A 15 -29.25 18.45 4.33
C ALA A 15 -30.29 19.52 4.00
N GLU A 16 -30.89 20.12 5.00
CA GLU A 16 -31.91 21.19 4.88
C GLU A 16 -31.40 22.45 4.17
N ASN A 17 -30.11 22.78 4.33
CA ASN A 17 -29.49 23.98 3.79
C ASN A 17 -28.66 23.66 2.50
N LEU A 18 -28.57 22.42 2.13
CA LEU A 18 -27.65 21.93 1.06
C LEU A 18 -27.97 22.61 -0.28
N THR A 19 -29.26 22.67 -0.68
CA THR A 19 -29.66 23.25 -1.96
C THR A 19 -29.25 24.71 -2.09
N ALA A 20 -29.42 25.49 -1.01
CA ALA A 20 -29.03 26.91 -1.01
C ALA A 20 -27.49 27.06 -1.11
N LYS A 21 -26.73 26.24 -0.42
CA LYS A 21 -25.27 26.26 -0.50
C LYS A 21 -24.76 25.83 -1.90
N LEU A 22 -25.36 24.81 -2.50
CA LEU A 22 -25.03 24.35 -3.86
C LEU A 22 -25.24 25.41 -4.93
N ALA A 23 -26.28 26.27 -4.77
CA ALA A 23 -26.61 27.32 -5.73
C ALA A 23 -25.52 28.41 -5.87
N VAL A 24 -24.67 28.57 -4.86
CA VAL A 24 -23.60 29.58 -4.85
C VAL A 24 -22.20 29.01 -5.04
N LEU A 25 -22.05 27.66 -5.09
CA LEU A 25 -20.77 27.04 -5.34
C LEU A 25 -20.34 27.17 -6.80
N PRO A 26 -19.09 27.59 -7.06
CA PRO A 26 -18.53 27.60 -8.42
C PRO A 26 -18.53 26.21 -9.05
N ARG A 27 -18.75 26.17 -10.36
CA ARG A 27 -18.68 24.95 -11.16
C ARG A 27 -17.48 24.98 -12.13
N PRO A 28 -16.90 23.82 -12.51
CA PRO A 28 -17.37 22.46 -12.27
C PRO A 28 -17.33 22.05 -10.79
N LEU A 29 -18.41 21.42 -10.30
CA LEU A 29 -18.50 20.89 -8.94
C LEU A 29 -17.99 19.46 -8.91
N VAL A 30 -16.94 19.22 -8.13
CA VAL A 30 -16.42 17.90 -7.83
C VAL A 30 -17.07 17.37 -6.56
N MET A 31 -17.49 16.12 -6.56
CA MET A 31 -18.00 15.45 -5.36
C MET A 31 -17.27 14.15 -5.10
N THR A 32 -16.95 13.94 -3.84
CA THR A 32 -16.49 12.63 -3.34
C THR A 32 -17.22 12.24 -2.08
N ASN A 33 -17.15 10.97 -1.68
CA ASN A 33 -17.72 10.50 -0.43
C ASN A 33 -16.78 9.54 0.30
N GLY A 34 -16.94 9.44 1.60
CA GLY A 34 -16.20 8.49 2.41
C GLY A 34 -16.44 8.64 3.91
N VAL A 35 -15.90 7.69 4.67
CA VAL A 35 -15.97 7.74 6.12
C VAL A 35 -14.95 8.74 6.68
N PHE A 36 -13.73 8.77 6.14
CA PHE A 36 -12.62 9.63 6.59
C PHE A 36 -12.37 9.56 8.10
N ASP A 37 -12.43 8.36 8.67
CA ASP A 37 -12.43 8.11 10.10
C ASP A 37 -11.19 8.66 10.82
N VAL A 38 -10.00 8.36 10.30
CA VAL A 38 -8.73 8.94 10.76
C VAL A 38 -8.02 9.55 9.56
N LEU A 39 -7.88 10.88 9.55
CA LEU A 39 -7.19 11.57 8.48
C LEU A 39 -5.71 11.21 8.48
N HIS A 40 -5.19 10.96 7.30
CA HIS A 40 -3.76 10.70 7.04
C HIS A 40 -3.34 11.33 5.71
N ARG A 41 -2.03 11.36 5.44
CA ARG A 41 -1.47 11.95 4.21
C ARG A 41 -2.16 11.49 2.94
N GLY A 42 -2.53 10.19 2.85
CA GLY A 42 -3.24 9.65 1.70
C GLY A 42 -4.58 10.35 1.42
N HIS A 43 -5.36 10.64 2.47
CA HIS A 43 -6.60 11.39 2.33
C HIS A 43 -6.35 12.84 1.88
N VAL A 44 -5.36 13.53 2.47
CA VAL A 44 -5.05 14.93 2.11
C VAL A 44 -4.61 15.02 0.66
N SER A 45 -3.70 14.15 0.22
CA SER A 45 -3.23 14.09 -1.17
C SER A 45 -4.36 13.77 -2.15
N TYR A 46 -5.22 12.81 -1.80
CA TYR A 46 -6.39 12.45 -2.59
C TYR A 46 -7.35 13.62 -2.78
N LEU A 47 -7.72 14.29 -1.69
CA LEU A 47 -8.66 15.42 -1.71
C LEU A 47 -8.09 16.63 -2.46
N HIS A 48 -6.79 16.87 -2.34
CA HIS A 48 -6.11 17.90 -3.11
C HIS A 48 -6.21 17.64 -4.63
N ARG A 49 -5.88 16.42 -5.06
CA ARG A 49 -6.00 16.00 -6.48
C ARG A 49 -7.45 16.00 -6.97
N ALA A 50 -8.42 15.68 -6.10
CA ALA A 50 -9.84 15.78 -6.44
C ALA A 50 -10.25 17.23 -6.68
N ALA A 51 -9.81 18.18 -5.83
CA ALA A 51 -10.11 19.61 -5.99
C ALA A 51 -9.54 20.22 -7.28
N GLU A 52 -8.40 19.72 -7.77
CA GLU A 52 -7.80 20.17 -9.04
C GLU A 52 -8.66 19.87 -10.29
N LEU A 53 -9.64 18.95 -10.17
CA LEU A 53 -10.51 18.58 -11.29
C LEU A 53 -11.65 19.58 -11.53
N GLY A 54 -11.94 20.49 -10.61
CA GLY A 54 -13.04 21.45 -10.73
C GLY A 54 -12.81 22.77 -10.03
N ALA A 55 -13.86 23.56 -9.92
CA ALA A 55 -13.82 24.86 -9.26
C ALA A 55 -14.20 24.80 -7.78
N SER A 56 -14.90 23.73 -7.36
CA SER A 56 -15.27 23.48 -5.96
C SER A 56 -15.27 21.98 -5.67
N LEU A 57 -14.88 21.62 -4.44
CA LEU A 57 -14.91 20.24 -3.94
C LEU A 57 -15.94 20.13 -2.79
N LEU A 58 -16.95 19.27 -3.01
CA LEU A 58 -17.89 18.82 -2.00
C LEU A 58 -17.53 17.42 -1.50
N ILE A 59 -17.49 17.26 -0.19
CA ILE A 59 -17.32 15.95 0.45
C ILE A 59 -18.63 15.53 1.13
N ALA A 60 -19.12 14.34 0.75
CA ALA A 60 -20.21 13.67 1.45
C ALA A 60 -19.62 12.70 2.49
N VAL A 61 -19.81 13.00 3.76
CA VAL A 61 -19.32 12.20 4.88
C VAL A 61 -20.39 11.19 5.29
N ASN A 62 -20.02 9.89 5.38
CA ASN A 62 -20.92 8.91 5.98
C ASN A 62 -21.23 9.30 7.43
N SER A 63 -22.49 9.34 7.81
CA SER A 63 -22.88 9.41 9.24
C SER A 63 -22.30 8.22 10.01
N ASP A 64 -22.34 8.25 11.32
CA ASP A 64 -21.83 7.13 12.13
C ASP A 64 -22.66 5.85 11.91
N ALA A 65 -23.96 5.99 11.67
CA ALA A 65 -24.83 4.87 11.32
C ALA A 65 -24.43 4.27 9.97
N SER A 66 -24.27 5.11 8.94
CA SER A 66 -23.82 4.70 7.61
C SER A 66 -22.42 4.05 7.64
N ALA A 67 -21.48 4.62 8.40
CA ALA A 67 -20.14 4.08 8.54
C ALA A 67 -20.12 2.67 9.16
N ARG A 68 -20.98 2.40 10.13
CA ARG A 68 -21.13 1.05 10.74
C ARG A 68 -21.65 0.03 9.75
N MET A 69 -22.55 0.41 8.81
CA MET A 69 -23.06 -0.49 7.77
C MET A 69 -21.97 -1.02 6.81
N LEU A 70 -20.81 -0.34 6.75
CA LEU A 70 -19.69 -0.77 5.89
C LEU A 70 -18.86 -1.93 6.47
N GLY A 71 -19.14 -2.38 7.71
CA GLY A 71 -18.58 -3.59 8.30
C GLY A 71 -17.06 -3.55 8.56
N LYS A 72 -16.45 -2.38 8.73
CA LYS A 72 -14.99 -2.22 8.94
C LYS A 72 -14.52 -2.53 10.37
N GLY A 73 -15.35 -3.19 11.19
CA GLY A 73 -15.07 -3.61 12.55
C GLY A 73 -16.01 -2.97 13.59
N PRO A 74 -16.15 -3.61 14.79
CA PRO A 74 -17.13 -3.20 15.82
C PRO A 74 -16.83 -1.81 16.42
N ASP A 75 -15.57 -1.39 16.42
CA ASP A 75 -15.12 -0.12 17.01
C ASP A 75 -15.05 1.02 15.97
N ARG A 76 -15.70 0.88 14.82
CA ARG A 76 -15.69 1.88 13.75
C ARG A 76 -17.05 2.58 13.61
N PRO A 77 -17.07 3.90 13.35
CA PRO A 77 -15.93 4.83 13.24
C PRO A 77 -15.32 5.16 14.60
N LEU A 78 -14.02 5.55 14.64
CA LEU A 78 -13.32 5.99 15.85
C LEU A 78 -13.69 7.44 16.21
N ASN A 79 -13.81 8.30 15.17
CA ASN A 79 -14.21 9.70 15.31
C ASN A 79 -15.68 9.85 14.91
N LEU A 80 -16.44 10.67 15.65
CA LEU A 80 -17.82 10.99 15.34
C LEU A 80 -17.91 11.76 14.00
N ALA A 81 -19.06 11.71 13.35
CA ALA A 81 -19.28 12.32 12.05
C ALA A 81 -18.94 13.83 12.06
N ASP A 82 -19.32 14.54 13.10
CA ASP A 82 -19.08 15.98 13.26
C ASP A 82 -17.58 16.29 13.36
N ASP A 83 -16.82 15.51 14.14
CA ASP A 83 -15.35 15.65 14.26
C ASP A 83 -14.66 15.38 12.92
N ARG A 84 -15.09 14.33 12.21
CA ARG A 84 -14.56 13.99 10.88
C ARG A 84 -14.82 15.11 9.87
N ALA A 85 -16.02 15.67 9.88
CA ALA A 85 -16.39 16.80 9.04
C ALA A 85 -15.57 18.04 9.38
N TYR A 86 -15.41 18.35 10.68
CA TYR A 86 -14.62 19.51 11.12
C TYR A 86 -13.16 19.44 10.67
N LEU A 87 -12.52 18.27 10.82
CA LEU A 87 -11.16 18.06 10.36
C LEU A 87 -11.02 18.21 8.83
N LEU A 88 -11.97 17.70 8.05
CA LEU A 88 -12.02 17.86 6.61
C LEU A 88 -12.25 19.33 6.21
N ALA A 89 -13.09 20.05 6.92
CA ALA A 89 -13.38 21.48 6.69
C ALA A 89 -12.13 22.35 6.89
N GLY A 90 -11.19 21.93 7.74
CA GLY A 90 -9.91 22.58 7.94
C GLY A 90 -8.96 22.49 6.73
N LEU A 91 -9.24 21.62 5.77
CA LEU A 91 -8.42 21.49 4.56
C LEU A 91 -8.75 22.62 3.57
N GLU A 92 -7.71 23.22 2.98
CA GLU A 92 -7.85 24.30 1.99
C GLU A 92 -8.56 23.81 0.72
N SER A 93 -8.35 22.56 0.35
CA SER A 93 -8.92 21.92 -0.85
C SER A 93 -10.42 21.62 -0.77
N VAL A 94 -11.05 21.82 0.40
CA VAL A 94 -12.46 21.47 0.64
C VAL A 94 -13.30 22.73 0.70
N ASP A 95 -14.38 22.80 -0.07
CA ASP A 95 -15.29 23.96 -0.12
C ASP A 95 -16.60 23.71 0.61
N LEU A 96 -17.14 22.49 0.55
CA LEU A 96 -18.37 22.13 1.22
C LEU A 96 -18.36 20.69 1.73
N ILE A 97 -18.98 20.47 2.88
CA ILE A 97 -19.17 19.16 3.49
C ILE A 97 -20.64 18.96 3.80
N THR A 98 -21.14 17.76 3.53
CA THR A 98 -22.47 17.34 3.94
C THR A 98 -22.45 15.89 4.41
N PHE A 99 -23.56 15.41 4.97
CA PHE A 99 -23.68 14.06 5.51
C PHE A 99 -24.69 13.23 4.74
N PHE A 100 -24.57 11.92 4.82
CA PHE A 100 -25.56 10.97 4.33
C PHE A 100 -25.63 9.71 5.20
N ASP A 101 -26.83 9.13 5.32
CA ASP A 101 -27.13 8.02 6.21
C ASP A 101 -27.18 6.65 5.47
N ALA A 102 -27.38 6.67 4.17
CA ALA A 102 -27.49 5.46 3.36
C ALA A 102 -26.12 4.74 3.23
N ARG A 103 -26.18 3.49 2.83
CA ARG A 103 -24.97 2.68 2.56
C ARG A 103 -24.16 3.23 1.36
N THR A 104 -24.85 3.81 0.38
CA THR A 104 -24.29 4.44 -0.82
C THR A 104 -24.80 5.87 -0.92
N PRO A 105 -24.04 6.81 -1.53
CA PRO A 105 -24.43 8.21 -1.65
C PRO A 105 -25.36 8.50 -2.84
N VAL A 106 -25.99 7.49 -3.45
CA VAL A 106 -26.72 7.63 -4.72
C VAL A 106 -27.82 8.68 -4.66
N GLU A 107 -28.65 8.67 -3.61
CA GLU A 107 -29.72 9.68 -3.44
C GLU A 107 -29.14 11.09 -3.28
N LEU A 108 -28.08 11.22 -2.49
CA LEU A 108 -27.41 12.50 -2.33
C LEU A 108 -26.78 13.00 -3.63
N ILE A 109 -26.19 12.12 -4.43
CA ILE A 109 -25.64 12.44 -5.75
C ILE A 109 -26.73 12.99 -6.69
N GLN A 110 -27.95 12.44 -6.65
CA GLN A 110 -29.10 12.93 -7.44
C GLN A 110 -29.52 14.36 -7.03
N VAL A 111 -29.39 14.69 -5.74
CA VAL A 111 -29.68 16.05 -5.23
C VAL A 111 -28.56 17.01 -5.61
N VAL A 112 -27.30 16.64 -5.40
CA VAL A 112 -26.10 17.47 -5.62
C VAL A 112 -25.84 17.72 -7.11
N ARG A 113 -26.08 16.73 -7.95
CA ARG A 113 -25.78 16.73 -9.40
C ARG A 113 -24.37 17.26 -9.70
N PRO A 114 -23.32 16.57 -9.19
CA PRO A 114 -21.96 16.99 -9.46
C PRO A 114 -21.61 16.88 -10.96
N ASP A 115 -20.73 17.77 -11.42
CA ASP A 115 -20.16 17.68 -12.78
C ASP A 115 -19.14 16.54 -12.84
N ILE A 116 -18.43 16.29 -11.72
CA ILE A 116 -17.41 15.25 -11.61
C ILE A 116 -17.58 14.52 -10.28
N TYR A 117 -17.75 13.20 -10.33
CA TYR A 117 -17.75 12.34 -9.16
C TYR A 117 -16.40 11.59 -9.05
N VAL A 118 -15.81 11.61 -7.87
CA VAL A 118 -14.47 11.05 -7.66
C VAL A 118 -14.49 9.96 -6.59
N LYS A 119 -13.78 8.87 -6.87
CA LYS A 119 -13.54 7.79 -5.91
C LYS A 119 -12.05 7.59 -5.73
N GLY A 120 -11.61 7.40 -4.48
CA GLY A 120 -10.21 7.10 -4.17
C GLY A 120 -9.95 5.60 -4.19
N GLY A 121 -8.98 5.15 -4.95
CA GLY A 121 -8.57 3.76 -5.09
C GLY A 121 -8.70 3.22 -6.51
N ASP A 122 -8.36 1.95 -6.68
CA ASP A 122 -8.38 1.26 -7.98
C ASP A 122 -9.78 0.67 -8.25
N TYR A 123 -10.78 1.56 -8.30
CA TYR A 123 -12.15 1.15 -8.62
C TYR A 123 -12.34 1.08 -10.14
N ASP A 124 -13.01 0.01 -10.59
CA ASP A 124 -13.65 0.01 -11.90
C ASP A 124 -14.88 0.92 -11.83
N MET A 125 -14.71 2.15 -12.29
CA MET A 125 -15.78 3.17 -12.25
C MET A 125 -17.00 2.75 -13.04
N GLU A 126 -16.87 1.89 -14.07
CA GLU A 126 -17.99 1.43 -14.89
C GLU A 126 -18.97 0.54 -14.11
N MET A 127 -18.46 -0.15 -13.08
CA MET A 127 -19.28 -1.04 -12.25
C MET A 127 -20.04 -0.33 -11.12
N LEU A 128 -19.73 0.95 -10.86
CA LEU A 128 -20.35 1.69 -9.78
C LEU A 128 -21.73 2.24 -10.19
N GLU A 129 -22.72 2.07 -9.32
CA GLU A 129 -24.05 2.64 -9.48
C GLU A 129 -23.99 4.17 -9.55
N GLU A 130 -23.17 4.78 -8.71
CA GLU A 130 -22.93 6.22 -8.66
C GLU A 130 -22.50 6.78 -10.04
N THR A 131 -21.66 6.04 -10.76
CA THR A 131 -21.21 6.43 -12.10
C THR A 131 -22.36 6.46 -13.09
N ARG A 132 -23.26 5.47 -13.06
CA ARG A 132 -24.43 5.44 -13.95
C ARG A 132 -25.35 6.64 -13.69
N VAL A 133 -25.54 6.96 -12.41
CA VAL A 133 -26.37 8.10 -11.99
C VAL A 133 -25.75 9.41 -12.45
N VAL A 134 -24.46 9.65 -12.22
CA VAL A 134 -23.75 10.87 -12.63
C VAL A 134 -23.77 11.05 -14.14
N ARG A 135 -23.61 10.00 -14.91
CA ARG A 135 -23.66 10.03 -16.39
C ARG A 135 -25.03 10.35 -16.94
N SER A 136 -26.12 10.10 -16.21
CA SER A 136 -27.48 10.35 -16.68
C SER A 136 -27.76 11.84 -16.98
N TRP A 137 -26.97 12.78 -16.43
CA TRP A 137 -27.01 14.21 -16.76
C TRP A 137 -25.73 14.75 -17.40
N GLY A 138 -24.86 13.87 -17.94
CA GLY A 138 -23.62 14.25 -18.64
C GLY A 138 -22.42 14.51 -17.74
N GLY A 139 -22.51 14.20 -16.44
CA GLY A 139 -21.37 14.27 -15.53
C GLY A 139 -20.34 13.17 -15.78
N LYS A 140 -19.12 13.32 -15.22
CA LYS A 140 -18.00 12.42 -15.36
C LYS A 140 -17.70 11.72 -14.02
N SER A 141 -17.14 10.51 -14.09
CA SER A 141 -16.66 9.78 -12.91
C SER A 141 -15.19 9.44 -13.09
N VAL A 142 -14.38 9.68 -12.07
CA VAL A 142 -12.92 9.55 -12.09
C VAL A 142 -12.43 8.76 -10.89
N ALA A 143 -11.60 7.74 -11.10
CA ALA A 143 -10.83 7.08 -10.05
C ALA A 143 -9.51 7.83 -9.84
N ILE A 144 -9.17 8.15 -8.58
CA ILE A 144 -7.87 8.71 -8.21
C ILE A 144 -7.14 7.64 -7.41
N PRO A 145 -5.99 7.12 -7.87
CA PRO A 145 -5.23 6.12 -7.14
C PRO A 145 -4.77 6.67 -5.79
N PHE A 146 -4.79 5.81 -4.77
CA PHE A 146 -4.28 6.15 -3.45
C PHE A 146 -2.75 6.32 -3.47
N VAL A 147 -2.25 7.04 -2.49
CA VAL A 147 -0.81 7.10 -2.21
C VAL A 147 -0.45 5.83 -1.45
N ASP A 148 0.47 5.05 -1.98
CA ASP A 148 0.93 3.80 -1.38
C ASP A 148 1.44 3.98 0.05
N GLY A 149 1.21 2.97 0.89
CA GLY A 149 1.69 2.95 2.28
C GLY A 149 0.83 3.73 3.28
N PHE A 150 -0.29 4.33 2.88
CA PHE A 150 -1.18 5.07 3.78
C PHE A 150 -2.60 4.47 3.81
N SER A 151 -2.96 3.85 4.95
CA SER A 151 -4.33 3.42 5.22
C SER A 151 -4.72 3.66 6.68
N THR A 152 -6.00 3.96 6.92
CA THR A 152 -6.55 4.09 8.28
C THR A 152 -6.35 2.81 9.09
N THR A 153 -6.52 1.64 8.47
CA THR A 153 -6.33 0.34 9.13
C THR A 153 -4.90 0.15 9.62
N SER A 154 -3.92 0.47 8.77
CA SER A 154 -2.50 0.42 9.13
C SER A 154 -2.18 1.36 10.29
N LEU A 155 -2.67 2.60 10.25
CA LEU A 155 -2.44 3.59 11.31
C LEU A 155 -3.04 3.14 12.65
N VAL A 156 -4.29 2.66 12.65
CA VAL A 156 -4.96 2.16 13.87
C VAL A 156 -4.25 0.92 14.43
N ASN A 157 -3.82 0.00 13.57
CA ASN A 157 -3.04 -1.16 14.01
C ASN A 157 -1.71 -0.75 14.66
N ARG A 158 -1.04 0.29 14.16
CA ARG A 158 0.17 0.84 14.77
C ARG A 158 -0.11 1.48 16.13
N ILE A 159 -1.22 2.22 16.28
CA ILE A 159 -1.61 2.87 17.54
C ILE A 159 -2.00 1.84 18.60
N ARG A 160 -2.73 0.79 18.22
CA ARG A 160 -3.23 -0.24 19.15
C ARG A 160 -2.15 -1.18 19.66
N ARG A 161 -1.00 -1.28 19.00
CA ARG A 161 0.10 -2.15 19.45
C ARG A 161 1.17 -1.36 20.16
N PRO A 162 1.51 -1.74 21.40
CA PRO A 162 2.71 -1.20 22.07
C PRO A 162 3.93 -1.42 21.18
N GLN A 163 4.85 -0.50 21.17
CA GLN A 163 6.11 -0.58 20.40
C GLN A 163 6.91 -1.85 20.76
N SER A 164 6.74 -2.35 22.00
CA SER A 164 7.28 -3.63 22.49
C SER A 164 6.64 -4.89 21.87
N ALA A 165 5.57 -4.74 21.05
CA ALA A 165 4.88 -5.85 20.39
C ALA A 165 5.17 -5.92 18.88
N LEU A 166 6.04 -5.08 18.33
CA LEU A 166 6.50 -5.20 16.95
C LEU A 166 7.41 -6.45 16.84
N ARG A 167 7.14 -7.27 15.83
CA ARG A 167 7.93 -8.48 15.57
C ARG A 167 9.14 -8.14 14.71
N LYS A 168 10.26 -8.78 14.96
CA LYS A 168 11.41 -8.73 14.07
C LYS A 168 11.12 -9.57 12.82
N ALA A 169 11.58 -9.13 11.65
CA ALA A 169 11.42 -9.83 10.39
C ALA A 169 12.75 -10.17 9.73
N ALA A 170 12.76 -11.28 9.01
CA ALA A 170 13.75 -11.55 7.98
C ALA A 170 13.11 -11.27 6.62
N PHE A 171 13.50 -10.15 6.00
CA PHE A 171 13.16 -9.82 4.64
C PHE A 171 14.09 -10.56 3.69
N LEU A 172 13.55 -11.36 2.80
CA LEU A 172 14.30 -12.20 1.89
C LEU A 172 14.01 -11.77 0.45
N ASP A 173 15.04 -11.55 -0.36
CA ASP A 173 14.82 -11.55 -1.80
C ASP A 173 14.43 -12.96 -2.26
N ARG A 174 13.79 -13.07 -3.41
CA ARG A 174 13.37 -14.34 -3.97
C ARG A 174 14.43 -14.94 -4.87
N ASP A 175 14.72 -14.23 -5.96
CA ASP A 175 15.61 -14.71 -7.03
C ASP A 175 17.08 -14.51 -6.63
N GLY A 176 17.85 -15.58 -6.56
CA GLY A 176 19.25 -15.61 -6.08
C GLY A 176 19.40 -15.93 -4.59
N VAL A 177 18.32 -15.84 -3.78
CA VAL A 177 18.33 -16.13 -2.34
C VAL A 177 17.53 -17.39 -2.01
N ILE A 178 16.28 -17.46 -2.44
CA ILE A 178 15.38 -18.59 -2.22
C ILE A 178 15.46 -19.57 -3.39
N ASN A 179 15.35 -19.05 -4.61
CA ASN A 179 15.52 -19.84 -5.82
C ASN A 179 16.70 -19.33 -6.64
N LYS A 180 17.25 -20.21 -7.47
CA LYS A 180 18.29 -19.86 -8.45
C LYS A 180 17.76 -18.78 -9.41
N ASP A 181 18.54 -17.72 -9.63
CA ASP A 181 18.20 -16.66 -10.58
C ASP A 181 18.44 -17.13 -12.02
N LYS A 182 17.40 -17.68 -12.64
CA LYS A 182 17.39 -18.11 -14.05
C LYS A 182 16.82 -17.06 -14.99
N ALA A 183 16.76 -15.81 -14.56
CA ALA A 183 16.09 -14.69 -15.23
C ALA A 183 14.57 -14.94 -15.45
N TYR A 184 13.75 -14.13 -14.78
CA TYR A 184 12.29 -14.09 -14.95
C TYR A 184 11.55 -15.42 -14.66
N VAL A 185 11.95 -16.14 -13.62
CA VAL A 185 11.26 -17.37 -13.17
C VAL A 185 9.81 -17.03 -12.79
N HIS A 186 8.86 -17.61 -13.52
CA HIS A 186 7.43 -17.35 -13.35
C HIS A 186 6.57 -18.63 -13.37
N ARG A 187 7.17 -19.80 -13.63
CA ARG A 187 6.51 -21.11 -13.57
C ARG A 187 7.10 -21.97 -12.48
N TRP A 188 6.25 -22.80 -11.86
CA TRP A 188 6.70 -23.68 -10.79
C TRP A 188 7.70 -24.75 -11.27
N GLU A 189 7.57 -25.24 -12.49
CA GLU A 189 8.46 -26.22 -13.11
C GLU A 189 9.89 -25.69 -13.27
N ASP A 190 10.05 -24.38 -13.42
CA ASP A 190 11.35 -23.71 -13.57
C ASP A 190 11.95 -23.27 -12.24
N PHE A 191 11.17 -23.38 -11.14
CA PHE A 191 11.56 -22.91 -9.82
C PHE A 191 12.48 -23.92 -9.14
N GLU A 192 13.74 -23.60 -9.04
CA GLU A 192 14.76 -24.43 -8.40
C GLU A 192 15.27 -23.74 -7.13
N PHE A 193 15.09 -24.36 -5.98
CA PHE A 193 15.58 -23.79 -4.72
C PHE A 193 17.11 -23.72 -4.70
N VAL A 194 17.63 -22.63 -4.11
CA VAL A 194 19.04 -22.56 -3.72
C VAL A 194 19.28 -23.61 -2.65
N PRO A 195 20.39 -24.37 -2.73
CA PRO A 195 20.72 -25.39 -1.70
C PRO A 195 20.69 -24.80 -0.29
N GLY A 196 19.94 -25.44 0.60
CA GLY A 196 19.79 -25.00 1.98
C GLY A 196 18.78 -23.84 2.21
N ALA A 197 18.15 -23.28 1.18
CA ALA A 197 17.25 -22.14 1.35
C ALA A 197 16.09 -22.43 2.31
N ILE A 198 15.41 -23.57 2.17
CA ILE A 198 14.30 -23.95 3.06
C ILE A 198 14.78 -24.13 4.51
N GLU A 199 15.94 -24.76 4.69
CA GLU A 199 16.52 -24.96 6.02
C GLU A 199 16.92 -23.61 6.66
N GLY A 200 17.55 -22.71 5.89
CA GLY A 200 17.89 -21.35 6.35
C GLY A 200 16.65 -20.56 6.77
N MET A 201 15.58 -20.61 5.96
CA MET A 201 14.29 -19.98 6.32
C MET A 201 13.73 -20.56 7.62
N ARG A 202 13.75 -21.88 7.79
CA ARG A 202 13.26 -22.51 9.01
C ARG A 202 14.06 -22.08 10.23
N LYS A 203 15.40 -22.06 10.14
CA LYS A 203 16.28 -21.58 11.23
C LYS A 203 15.94 -20.14 11.65
N LEU A 204 15.75 -19.24 10.68
CA LEU A 204 15.35 -17.86 10.96
C LEU A 204 13.97 -17.79 11.63
N GLN A 205 13.00 -18.57 11.15
CA GLN A 205 11.68 -18.67 11.75
C GLN A 205 11.75 -19.18 13.21
N ASP A 206 12.48 -20.25 13.45
CA ASP A 206 12.65 -20.87 14.79
C ASP A 206 13.34 -19.90 15.77
N SER A 207 14.18 -18.98 15.26
CA SER A 207 14.81 -17.90 16.02
C SER A 207 13.92 -16.67 16.22
N GLY A 208 12.62 -16.78 15.86
CA GLY A 208 11.59 -15.77 16.11
C GLY A 208 11.52 -14.67 15.06
N TYR A 209 12.15 -14.82 13.90
CA TYR A 209 11.95 -13.90 12.78
C TYR A 209 10.65 -14.20 12.02
N THR A 210 9.88 -13.16 11.73
CA THR A 210 8.76 -13.23 10.79
C THR A 210 9.32 -13.24 9.37
N LEU A 211 9.02 -14.27 8.58
CA LEU A 211 9.54 -14.39 7.21
C LEU A 211 8.69 -13.60 6.22
N VAL A 212 9.33 -12.73 5.46
CA VAL A 212 8.71 -11.87 4.44
C VAL A 212 9.56 -11.86 3.17
N ILE A 213 8.95 -12.15 2.02
CA ILE A 213 9.63 -12.02 0.72
C ILE A 213 9.42 -10.61 0.18
N VAL A 214 10.50 -10.00 -0.35
CA VAL A 214 10.50 -8.68 -1.01
C VAL A 214 11.28 -8.77 -2.32
N THR A 215 10.59 -8.77 -3.46
CA THR A 215 11.21 -9.12 -4.76
C THR A 215 10.86 -8.13 -5.89
N ASN A 216 11.83 -7.85 -6.75
CA ASN A 216 11.62 -7.06 -7.97
C ASN A 216 11.19 -7.99 -9.12
N GLN A 217 9.96 -7.87 -9.60
CA GLN A 217 9.37 -8.72 -10.65
C GLN A 217 9.15 -7.95 -11.95
N SER A 218 10.22 -7.42 -12.52
CA SER A 218 10.17 -6.59 -13.73
C SER A 218 9.72 -7.33 -14.99
N GLY A 219 9.63 -8.64 -14.96
CA GLY A 219 9.07 -9.43 -16.06
C GLY A 219 7.62 -9.08 -16.38
N LEU A 220 6.85 -8.65 -15.36
CA LEU A 220 5.49 -8.13 -15.52
C LEU A 220 5.48 -6.86 -16.39
N ALA A 221 6.30 -5.85 -16.05
CA ALA A 221 6.41 -4.63 -16.84
C ALA A 221 6.98 -4.89 -18.26
N ARG A 222 7.78 -5.92 -18.43
CA ARG A 222 8.35 -6.31 -19.73
C ARG A 222 7.43 -7.21 -20.56
N GLY A 223 6.28 -7.64 -20.00
CA GLY A 223 5.33 -8.52 -20.68
C GLY A 223 5.84 -9.95 -20.90
N TYR A 224 6.80 -10.41 -20.10
CA TYR A 224 7.35 -11.78 -20.23
C TYR A 224 6.43 -12.82 -19.60
N TYR A 225 5.61 -12.41 -18.64
CA TYR A 225 4.56 -13.20 -18.00
C TYR A 225 3.48 -12.27 -17.41
N THR A 226 2.32 -12.84 -17.15
CA THR A 226 1.15 -12.16 -16.61
C THR A 226 1.17 -12.13 -15.08
N GLU A 227 0.34 -11.27 -14.51
CA GLU A 227 0.13 -11.24 -13.05
C GLU A 227 -0.48 -12.56 -12.55
N GLU A 228 -1.36 -13.19 -13.33
CA GLU A 228 -1.95 -14.48 -12.99
C GLU A 228 -0.89 -15.59 -12.89
N GLU A 229 0.04 -15.66 -13.84
CA GLU A 229 1.15 -16.62 -13.80
C GLU A 229 2.06 -16.37 -12.59
N TYR A 230 2.34 -15.11 -12.27
CA TYR A 230 3.10 -14.75 -11.06
C TYR A 230 2.38 -15.18 -9.77
N LEU A 231 1.06 -14.96 -9.68
CA LEU A 231 0.26 -15.36 -8.52
C LEU A 231 0.19 -16.88 -8.37
N GLN A 232 0.08 -17.63 -9.48
CA GLN A 232 0.10 -19.10 -9.47
C GLN A 232 1.44 -19.65 -8.93
N LEU A 233 2.57 -19.10 -9.40
CA LEU A 233 3.89 -19.45 -8.85
C LEU A 233 4.00 -19.12 -7.36
N THR A 234 3.55 -17.93 -6.97
CA THR A 234 3.60 -17.45 -5.59
C THR A 234 2.80 -18.35 -4.65
N GLU A 235 1.62 -18.79 -5.08
CA GLU A 235 0.79 -19.72 -4.30
C GLU A 235 1.41 -21.12 -4.22
N ALA A 236 2.01 -21.62 -5.31
CA ALA A 236 2.74 -22.89 -5.31
C ALA A 236 3.94 -22.84 -4.34
N LEU A 237 4.71 -21.75 -4.37
CA LEU A 237 5.82 -21.52 -3.44
C LEU A 237 5.35 -21.52 -1.98
N ARG A 238 4.26 -20.79 -1.68
CA ARG A 238 3.70 -20.73 -0.33
C ARG A 238 3.28 -22.11 0.17
N LYS A 239 2.58 -22.90 -0.65
CA LYS A 239 2.17 -24.27 -0.31
C LYS A 239 3.36 -25.20 -0.10
N HIS A 240 4.35 -25.12 -0.97
CA HIS A 240 5.56 -25.95 -0.86
C HIS A 240 6.34 -25.64 0.43
N LEU A 241 6.57 -24.37 0.75
CA LEU A 241 7.24 -23.96 1.98
C LEU A 241 6.45 -24.39 3.23
N ALA A 242 5.13 -24.23 3.22
CA ALA A 242 4.27 -24.68 4.33
C ALA A 242 4.37 -26.20 4.56
N SER A 243 4.44 -27.01 3.50
CA SER A 243 4.63 -28.48 3.62
C SER A 243 5.99 -28.87 4.24
N HIS A 244 6.97 -27.94 4.22
CA HIS A 244 8.28 -28.09 4.85
C HIS A 244 8.39 -27.37 6.20
N GLY A 245 7.27 -26.94 6.80
CA GLY A 245 7.22 -26.27 8.11
C GLY A 245 7.65 -24.80 8.09
N VAL A 246 7.80 -24.18 6.93
CA VAL A 246 8.15 -22.77 6.77
C VAL A 246 6.89 -21.96 6.48
N GLN A 247 6.59 -20.96 7.32
CA GLN A 247 5.43 -20.10 7.18
C GLN A 247 5.81 -18.70 6.69
N LEU A 248 5.45 -18.36 5.46
CA LEU A 248 5.57 -17.00 4.92
C LEU A 248 4.42 -16.14 5.40
N THR A 249 4.75 -15.06 6.11
CA THR A 249 3.76 -14.09 6.60
C THR A 249 3.33 -13.11 5.50
N GLY A 250 4.24 -12.74 4.60
CA GLY A 250 3.94 -11.83 3.49
C GLY A 250 4.87 -12.06 2.29
N ILE A 251 4.37 -11.69 1.11
CA ILE A 251 5.15 -11.63 -0.12
C ILE A 251 4.81 -10.30 -0.79
N TYR A 252 5.81 -9.44 -0.94
CA TYR A 252 5.70 -8.12 -1.56
C TYR A 252 6.55 -8.11 -2.83
N HIS A 253 5.98 -7.64 -3.91
CA HIS A 253 6.69 -7.56 -5.18
C HIS A 253 6.52 -6.21 -5.85
N CYS A 254 7.51 -5.81 -6.62
CA CYS A 254 7.42 -4.65 -7.50
C CYS A 254 7.25 -5.12 -8.95
N PRO A 255 6.11 -4.87 -9.60
CA PRO A 255 5.88 -5.23 -10.99
C PRO A 255 6.48 -4.21 -11.98
N HIS A 256 6.89 -3.03 -11.52
CA HIS A 256 7.24 -1.89 -12.34
C HIS A 256 8.68 -1.94 -12.86
N HIS A 257 8.87 -1.33 -14.05
CA HIS A 257 10.20 -1.05 -14.60
C HIS A 257 10.14 0.12 -15.59
N PRO A 258 10.98 1.18 -15.48
CA PRO A 258 10.90 2.37 -16.34
C PRO A 258 11.03 2.07 -17.85
N LYS A 259 11.75 0.98 -18.18
CA LYS A 259 11.94 0.51 -19.55
C LYS A 259 11.07 -0.72 -19.85
N GLY A 260 9.88 -0.81 -19.29
CA GLY A 260 8.91 -1.85 -19.58
C GLY A 260 8.25 -1.68 -20.95
N THR A 261 7.49 -2.70 -21.37
CA THR A 261 6.68 -2.67 -22.61
C THR A 261 5.18 -2.58 -22.30
N VAL A 262 4.78 -2.88 -21.06
CA VAL A 262 3.40 -2.76 -20.58
C VAL A 262 3.19 -1.33 -20.06
N PRO A 263 2.40 -0.47 -20.73
CA PRO A 263 2.34 0.97 -20.42
C PRO A 263 1.96 1.27 -18.97
N ALA A 264 1.02 0.52 -18.39
CA ALA A 264 0.56 0.70 -17.01
C ALA A 264 1.64 0.39 -15.95
N LEU A 265 2.64 -0.43 -16.28
CA LEU A 265 3.71 -0.86 -15.39
C LEU A 265 5.08 -0.23 -15.73
N SER A 266 5.13 0.56 -16.82
CA SER A 266 6.36 1.21 -17.31
C SER A 266 6.55 2.57 -16.65
N ILE A 267 6.68 2.56 -15.33
CA ILE A 267 6.77 3.76 -14.49
C ILE A 267 7.95 3.68 -13.52
N ASP A 268 8.43 4.85 -13.08
CA ASP A 268 9.25 4.96 -11.88
C ASP A 268 8.35 4.86 -10.64
N CYS A 269 8.77 4.07 -9.66
CA CYS A 269 7.97 3.80 -8.48
C CYS A 269 8.83 3.77 -7.21
N ASN A 270 8.17 3.91 -6.06
CA ASN A 270 8.81 3.81 -4.76
C ASN A 270 8.96 2.35 -4.26
N CYS A 271 8.30 1.38 -4.90
CA CYS A 271 8.35 -0.02 -4.47
C CYS A 271 9.55 -0.78 -5.02
N ARG A 272 10.15 -0.36 -6.15
CA ARG A 272 11.27 -1.08 -6.77
C ARG A 272 12.57 -0.86 -5.99
N LYS A 273 13.21 -1.94 -5.49
CA LYS A 273 14.57 -1.88 -4.93
C LYS A 273 15.53 -1.27 -5.96
N PRO A 274 16.34 -0.24 -5.62
CA PRO A 274 16.78 0.14 -4.26
C PRO A 274 15.84 1.05 -3.47
N SER A 275 14.67 1.43 -3.98
CA SER A 275 13.69 2.18 -3.18
C SER A 275 13.09 1.33 -2.05
N PRO A 276 12.76 1.94 -0.89
CA PRO A 276 12.39 1.21 0.33
C PRO A 276 10.91 0.79 0.40
N GLY A 277 10.08 1.12 -0.59
CA GLY A 277 8.63 1.10 -0.48
C GLY A 277 8.05 -0.26 -0.07
N MET A 278 8.53 -1.39 -0.63
CA MET A 278 8.06 -2.72 -0.24
C MET A 278 8.35 -3.05 1.24
N LEU A 279 9.52 -2.67 1.74
CA LEU A 279 9.92 -2.89 3.13
C LEU A 279 9.07 -2.08 4.10
N ILE A 280 8.85 -0.80 3.78
CA ILE A 280 8.01 0.11 4.58
C ILE A 280 6.55 -0.37 4.57
N GLN A 281 6.03 -0.81 3.41
CA GLN A 281 4.69 -1.36 3.28
C GLN A 281 4.52 -2.62 4.13
N ALA A 282 5.44 -3.59 3.98
CA ALA A 282 5.41 -4.82 4.75
C ALA A 282 5.49 -4.56 6.26
N ALA A 283 6.37 -3.66 6.70
CA ALA A 283 6.50 -3.30 8.10
C ALA A 283 5.21 -2.68 8.66
N SER A 284 4.57 -1.83 7.88
CA SER A 284 3.31 -1.19 8.25
C SER A 284 2.15 -2.19 8.33
N GLU A 285 1.99 -3.04 7.31
CA GLU A 285 0.86 -3.99 7.22
C GLU A 285 0.98 -5.15 8.20
N LEU A 286 2.20 -5.67 8.39
CA LEU A 286 2.47 -6.83 9.24
C LEU A 286 2.92 -6.46 10.66
N CYS A 287 2.99 -5.16 10.99
CA CYS A 287 3.45 -4.65 12.28
C CYS A 287 4.86 -5.17 12.64
N LEU A 288 5.83 -4.85 11.80
CA LEU A 288 7.22 -5.27 11.97
C LEU A 288 8.10 -4.11 12.44
N SER A 289 9.09 -4.39 13.28
CA SER A 289 10.14 -3.46 13.66
C SER A 289 11.26 -3.50 12.62
N LEU A 290 11.40 -2.47 11.80
CA LEU A 290 12.49 -2.39 10.84
C LEU A 290 13.88 -2.36 11.52
N PRO A 291 14.10 -1.59 12.61
CA PRO A 291 15.40 -1.58 13.30
C PRO A 291 15.82 -2.93 13.89
N ASP A 292 14.85 -3.78 14.28
CA ASP A 292 15.12 -5.10 14.85
C ASP A 292 15.11 -6.21 13.78
N SER A 293 14.86 -5.84 12.52
CA SER A 293 14.75 -6.74 11.39
C SER A 293 16.05 -6.84 10.60
N ILE A 294 16.11 -7.89 9.79
CA ILE A 294 17.23 -8.12 8.86
C ILE A 294 16.71 -8.20 7.43
N LEU A 295 17.58 -7.90 6.46
CA LEU A 295 17.36 -8.20 5.05
C LEU A 295 18.48 -9.09 4.53
N ILE A 296 18.14 -10.09 3.73
CA ILE A 296 19.07 -10.96 3.03
C ILE A 296 18.75 -10.90 1.54
N GLY A 297 19.70 -10.44 0.75
CA GLY A 297 19.61 -10.29 -0.71
C GLY A 297 20.85 -10.77 -1.43
N ASP A 298 20.82 -10.80 -2.76
CA ASP A 298 21.96 -11.16 -3.61
C ASP A 298 22.53 -9.99 -4.41
N LYS A 299 21.87 -8.81 -4.33
CA LYS A 299 22.22 -7.60 -5.13
C LYS A 299 22.46 -6.37 -4.27
N PRO A 300 23.30 -5.40 -4.73
CA PRO A 300 23.50 -4.11 -4.07
C PRO A 300 22.18 -3.40 -3.77
N THR A 301 21.24 -3.47 -4.70
CA THR A 301 19.92 -2.82 -4.58
C THR A 301 19.10 -3.32 -3.38
N ASP A 302 19.38 -4.51 -2.89
CA ASP A 302 18.76 -5.06 -1.67
C ASP A 302 19.28 -4.33 -0.43
N ILE A 303 20.60 -4.17 -0.36
CA ILE A 303 21.26 -3.49 0.75
C ILE A 303 20.87 -2.02 0.80
N GLU A 304 20.87 -1.35 -0.35
CA GLU A 304 20.44 0.06 -0.46
C GLU A 304 18.98 0.24 -0.03
N ALA A 305 18.09 -0.66 -0.45
CA ALA A 305 16.68 -0.65 -0.03
C ALA A 305 16.52 -0.84 1.48
N ALA A 306 17.30 -1.78 2.07
CA ALA A 306 17.30 -2.03 3.50
C ALA A 306 17.75 -0.79 4.30
N ARG A 307 18.85 -0.15 3.87
CA ARG A 307 19.36 1.08 4.50
C ARG A 307 18.37 2.23 4.39
N ALA A 308 17.79 2.42 3.20
CA ALA A 308 16.78 3.46 2.97
C ALA A 308 15.49 3.25 3.77
N ALA A 309 15.14 1.99 4.06
CA ALA A 309 13.99 1.64 4.90
C ALA A 309 14.26 1.73 6.41
N GLY A 310 15.51 1.78 6.84
CA GLY A 310 15.91 1.73 8.24
C GLY A 310 15.89 0.32 8.83
N VAL A 311 16.13 -0.71 8.01
CA VAL A 311 16.34 -2.11 8.46
C VAL A 311 17.65 -2.18 9.23
N GLY A 312 17.63 -2.84 10.39
CA GLY A 312 18.76 -2.85 11.32
C GLY A 312 20.04 -3.45 10.77
N ARG A 313 19.94 -4.58 10.06
CA ARG A 313 21.08 -5.24 9.41
C ARG A 313 20.70 -5.77 8.02
N ALA A 314 21.65 -5.73 7.10
CA ALA A 314 21.47 -6.19 5.73
C ALA A 314 22.67 -7.03 5.27
N TYR A 315 22.39 -8.21 4.74
CA TYR A 315 23.37 -9.22 4.39
C TYR A 315 23.30 -9.57 2.90
N LEU A 316 24.46 -9.81 2.32
CA LEU A 316 24.58 -10.32 0.95
C LEU A 316 24.89 -11.82 0.94
N VAL A 317 24.19 -12.54 0.07
CA VAL A 317 24.52 -13.93 -0.28
C VAL A 317 25.05 -14.00 -1.72
N GLN A 318 25.87 -15.00 -1.99
CA GLN A 318 26.39 -15.20 -3.35
C GLN A 318 25.28 -15.71 -4.26
N SER A 319 25.13 -15.05 -5.40
CA SER A 319 24.30 -15.53 -6.50
C SER A 319 25.16 -16.27 -7.51
N GLU A 320 24.59 -17.32 -8.15
CA GLU A 320 25.23 -18.01 -9.27
C GLU A 320 25.37 -17.10 -10.51
N ASN A 321 24.72 -15.92 -10.51
CA ASN A 321 24.78 -14.99 -11.63
C ASN A 321 25.99 -14.04 -11.48
N PRO A 322 26.99 -14.07 -12.42
CA PRO A 322 28.22 -13.29 -12.32
C PRO A 322 28.00 -11.76 -12.37
N GLU A 323 26.84 -11.27 -12.84
CA GLU A 323 26.52 -9.85 -12.85
C GLU A 323 26.21 -9.28 -11.46
N SER A 324 26.06 -10.14 -10.44
CA SER A 324 25.86 -9.75 -9.03
C SER A 324 27.16 -9.30 -8.34
N GLY A 325 28.18 -8.90 -9.07
CA GLY A 325 29.51 -8.53 -8.57
C GLY A 325 29.50 -7.43 -7.50
N CYS A 326 29.36 -7.82 -6.23
CA CYS A 326 29.10 -6.92 -5.10
C CYS A 326 30.18 -7.02 -4.02
N LYS A 327 31.46 -6.89 -4.40
CA LYS A 327 32.53 -6.85 -3.38
C LYS A 327 32.61 -5.51 -2.63
N ASP A 328 31.97 -4.45 -3.12
CA ASP A 328 32.14 -3.07 -2.60
C ASP A 328 30.89 -2.48 -1.94
N VAL A 329 29.82 -3.28 -1.72
CA VAL A 329 28.63 -2.75 -1.03
C VAL A 329 28.78 -2.94 0.48
N PRO A 330 28.51 -1.91 1.32
CA PRO A 330 28.65 -1.98 2.77
C PRO A 330 27.50 -2.79 3.39
N ALA A 331 27.50 -4.09 3.16
CA ALA A 331 26.67 -5.06 3.86
C ALA A 331 27.23 -5.40 5.25
N ASP A 332 26.38 -5.81 6.18
CA ASP A 332 26.80 -6.22 7.53
C ASP A 332 27.47 -7.62 7.53
N GLY A 333 27.45 -8.33 6.41
CA GLY A 333 28.14 -9.59 6.20
C GLY A 333 27.86 -10.16 4.81
N HIS A 334 28.78 -11.05 4.38
CA HIS A 334 28.72 -11.74 3.10
C HIS A 334 28.82 -13.25 3.34
N TYR A 335 27.89 -14.01 2.77
CA TYR A 335 27.74 -15.45 2.98
C TYR A 335 27.58 -16.20 1.66
N ALA A 336 27.89 -17.47 1.63
CA ALA A 336 27.75 -18.28 0.42
C ALA A 336 26.26 -18.47 0.03
N ASN A 337 25.37 -18.58 1.01
CA ASN A 337 23.93 -18.78 0.79
C ASN A 337 23.10 -18.43 2.05
N LEU A 338 21.79 -18.54 1.93
CA LEU A 338 20.86 -18.25 3.02
C LEU A 338 21.09 -19.13 4.27
N LEU A 339 21.44 -20.40 4.09
CA LEU A 339 21.66 -21.32 5.21
C LEU A 339 22.87 -20.90 6.05
N GLU A 340 23.98 -20.58 5.40
CA GLU A 340 25.18 -20.09 6.08
C GLU A 340 24.92 -18.79 6.83
N CYS A 341 24.27 -17.83 6.13
CA CYS A 341 23.88 -16.57 6.74
C CYS A 341 23.02 -16.79 8.00
N ALA A 342 21.96 -17.58 7.90
CA ALA A 342 21.08 -17.89 9.02
C ALA A 342 21.80 -18.57 10.18
N THR A 343 22.71 -19.51 9.87
CA THR A 343 23.46 -20.25 10.91
C THR A 343 24.38 -19.34 11.72
N VAL A 344 25.15 -18.47 11.03
CA VAL A 344 26.05 -17.52 11.69
C VAL A 344 25.28 -16.48 12.51
N LEU A 345 24.14 -16.00 11.97
CA LEU A 345 23.31 -15.03 12.68
C LEU A 345 22.74 -15.56 13.99
N ILE A 346 22.36 -16.84 14.01
CA ILE A 346 21.80 -17.48 15.22
C ILE A 346 22.87 -17.73 16.25
N GLN A 347 24.05 -18.20 15.85
CA GLN A 347 25.19 -18.38 16.74
C GLN A 347 25.56 -17.08 17.48
N ASN A 348 25.57 -15.95 16.76
CA ASN A 348 25.86 -14.62 17.34
C ASN A 348 24.72 -14.05 18.24
N LEU A 349 23.57 -14.71 18.34
CA LEU A 349 22.48 -14.34 19.25
C LEU A 349 22.52 -15.16 20.55
N GLU A 350 23.24 -16.27 20.57
CA GLU A 350 23.40 -17.17 21.72
C GLU A 350 24.64 -16.83 22.57
N ASP A 351 25.60 -16.08 22.00
CA ASP A 351 26.77 -15.51 22.67
C ASP A 351 26.44 -14.09 23.24
#